data_461ece1cdfe8445dd8cc0b25acf25e0a
#
_entry.id   461ece1cdfe8445dd8cc0b25acf25e0a
#
_cell.length_a   1.000
_cell.length_b   1.000
_cell.length_c   1.000
_cell.angle_alpha   90.00
_cell.angle_beta   90.00
_cell.angle_gamma   90.00
#
_symmetry.space_group_name_H-M   'P 1'
#
loop_
_entity.id
_entity.type
_entity.pdbx_description
1 polymer ?
#
loop_
_entity_poly.entity_id
_entity_poly.type
_entity_poly.pdbx_seq_one_letter_code
_entity_poly.pdbx_strand_id
1 'polypeptide(L)'
;MSWQIISKALMVGLGVVGIVCWGPEIWAKPSPSQILHLQIPILGTSVNTQHLPMGLVSQIVIDLYERRDQDGLQIQFHTEPGKFSLFARQSIHQAITRALPAANLPVASWTVQLKFPYAGLTMYGESLSAMVALSVVAMAKGEPLLEGRTLTGTITDQGHIGAVGGLQLKILAAYHQHFQRVFVPSVYDETDGDWRTPFLMHVSPVRTLEEAYRGLTGQQLSARP
;
A
#
# COMPACT_ATOMS: atom_id res chain seq x y z
N MET A 1 17.10 -94.48 -5.16
CA MET A 1 15.71 -94.94 -4.93
C MET A 1 14.87 -93.68 -4.86
N SER A 2 14.21 -93.46 -6.00
CA SER A 2 12.76 -93.27 -6.20
C SER A 2 12.20 -92.09 -5.38
N TRP A 3 11.40 -91.18 -5.87
CA TRP A 3 10.47 -91.22 -6.96
C TRP A 3 10.08 -89.78 -7.37
N GLN A 4 9.80 -89.55 -8.66
CA GLN A 4 9.16 -88.40 -9.24
C GLN A 4 7.72 -88.27 -8.78
N ILE A 5 7.20 -87.07 -8.69
CA ILE A 5 5.84 -86.77 -9.08
C ILE A 5 5.79 -85.36 -9.70
N ILE A 6 5.40 -85.37 -10.97
CA ILE A 6 5.04 -84.20 -11.78
C ILE A 6 3.66 -83.71 -11.33
N SER A 7 3.50 -82.42 -11.08
CA SER A 7 2.16 -81.81 -11.07
C SER A 7 2.15 -80.55 -11.85
N LYS A 8 1.45 -80.58 -12.97
CA LYS A 8 1.10 -79.46 -13.81
C LYS A 8 0.10 -78.59 -13.04
N ALA A 9 0.42 -77.33 -12.81
CA ALA A 9 -0.57 -76.34 -12.37
C ALA A 9 -0.79 -75.32 -13.47
N LEU A 10 -2.00 -75.26 -13.89
CA LEU A 10 -2.64 -74.43 -14.88
C LEU A 10 -2.50 -72.94 -14.49
N MET A 11 -1.90 -72.11 -15.35
CA MET A 11 -1.95 -70.66 -15.20
C MET A 11 -3.28 -70.13 -15.68
N VAL A 12 -4.10 -69.72 -14.75
CA VAL A 12 -5.29 -68.91 -15.05
C VAL A 12 -4.84 -67.42 -14.94
N GLY A 13 -4.77 -66.78 -16.08
CA GLY A 13 -4.48 -65.33 -16.15
C GLY A 13 -5.71 -64.53 -15.68
N LEU A 14 -5.56 -63.91 -14.51
CA LEU A 14 -6.49 -62.88 -14.04
C LEU A 14 -6.02 -61.56 -14.60
N GLY A 15 -6.70 -61.07 -15.62
CA GLY A 15 -6.56 -59.70 -16.12
C GLY A 15 -7.09 -58.74 -15.08
N VAL A 16 -6.17 -58.00 -14.42
CA VAL A 16 -6.55 -56.87 -13.60
C VAL A 16 -6.85 -55.70 -14.52
N VAL A 17 -8.16 -55.45 -14.77
CA VAL A 17 -8.64 -54.22 -15.38
C VAL A 17 -8.45 -53.10 -14.37
N GLY A 18 -7.37 -52.33 -14.55
CA GLY A 18 -7.14 -51.10 -13.78
C GLY A 18 -8.23 -50.07 -14.12
N ILE A 19 -9.17 -49.91 -13.24
CA ILE A 19 -10.12 -48.77 -13.30
C ILE A 19 -9.29 -47.54 -12.89
N VAL A 20 -8.86 -46.72 -13.87
CA VAL A 20 -8.32 -45.38 -13.62
C VAL A 20 -9.53 -44.53 -13.21
N CYS A 21 -9.71 -44.39 -11.90
CA CYS A 21 -10.64 -43.40 -11.38
C CYS A 21 -10.07 -42.02 -11.67
N TRP A 22 -10.57 -41.39 -12.70
CA TRP A 22 -10.44 -39.94 -12.87
C TRP A 22 -11.32 -39.29 -11.80
N GLY A 23 -10.77 -39.06 -10.64
CA GLY A 23 -11.36 -38.15 -9.64
C GLY A 23 -11.36 -36.75 -10.22
N PRO A 24 -12.43 -35.94 -9.96
CA PRO A 24 -12.40 -34.53 -10.32
C PRO A 24 -11.18 -33.91 -9.65
N GLU A 25 -10.26 -33.36 -10.45
CA GLU A 25 -9.20 -32.50 -9.92
C GLU A 25 -9.91 -31.39 -9.16
N ILE A 26 -9.90 -31.49 -7.84
CA ILE A 26 -10.31 -30.39 -6.96
C ILE A 26 -9.23 -29.33 -7.16
N TRP A 27 -9.54 -28.37 -8.03
CA TRP A 27 -8.74 -27.15 -8.16
C TRP A 27 -8.69 -26.52 -6.78
N ALA A 28 -7.62 -26.81 -6.03
CA ALA A 28 -7.36 -26.14 -4.77
C ALA A 28 -7.32 -24.66 -5.10
N LYS A 29 -8.28 -23.89 -4.55
CA LYS A 29 -8.20 -22.44 -4.60
C LYS A 29 -6.80 -22.06 -4.14
N PRO A 30 -6.04 -21.29 -4.94
CA PRO A 30 -4.71 -20.88 -4.51
C PRO A 30 -4.84 -20.23 -3.15
N SER A 31 -4.01 -20.67 -2.21
CA SER A 31 -3.91 -20.05 -0.88
C SER A 31 -3.75 -18.55 -1.06
N PRO A 32 -4.43 -17.71 -0.28
CA PRO A 32 -4.25 -16.28 -0.38
C PRO A 32 -2.75 -15.98 -0.25
N SER A 33 -2.22 -15.28 -1.24
CA SER A 33 -0.89 -14.73 -1.21
C SER A 33 -0.70 -13.96 0.11
N GLN A 34 0.49 -13.99 0.65
CA GLN A 34 0.87 -13.38 1.91
C GLN A 34 0.24 -11.97 2.05
N ILE A 35 -0.52 -11.77 3.12
CA ILE A 35 -1.11 -10.47 3.44
C ILE A 35 -0.01 -9.63 4.07
N LEU A 36 0.31 -8.51 3.46
CA LEU A 36 1.17 -7.50 4.06
C LEU A 36 0.27 -6.46 4.73
N HIS A 37 0.53 -6.18 5.99
CA HIS A 37 -0.23 -5.23 6.81
C HIS A 37 0.67 -4.08 7.25
N LEU A 38 0.21 -2.83 7.06
CA LEU A 38 0.95 -1.64 7.43
C LEU A 38 0.01 -0.55 7.93
N GLN A 39 0.39 0.09 9.02
CA GLN A 39 -0.27 1.29 9.53
C GLN A 39 0.62 2.50 9.27
N ILE A 40 0.09 3.51 8.60
CA ILE A 40 0.85 4.71 8.20
C ILE A 40 0.28 5.97 8.80
N PRO A 41 1.14 6.92 9.22
CA PRO A 41 0.70 8.24 9.64
C PRO A 41 0.38 9.11 8.41
N ILE A 42 -0.69 9.88 8.51
CA ILE A 42 -1.07 10.88 7.52
C ILE A 42 -1.30 12.23 8.18
N LEU A 43 -0.98 13.29 7.45
CA LEU A 43 -1.17 14.66 7.90
C LEU A 43 -2.44 15.24 7.31
N GLY A 44 -3.25 15.86 8.15
CA GLY A 44 -4.50 16.51 7.77
C GLY A 44 -4.71 17.85 8.47
N THR A 45 -5.79 18.50 8.09
CA THR A 45 -6.31 19.69 8.77
C THR A 45 -7.76 19.48 9.17
N SER A 46 -8.17 20.07 10.24
CA SER A 46 -9.54 20.04 10.76
C SER A 46 -9.86 21.39 11.41
N VAL A 47 -11.02 21.51 11.98
CA VAL A 47 -11.41 22.63 12.84
C VAL A 47 -11.63 22.13 14.26
N ASN A 48 -11.20 22.89 15.24
CA ASN A 48 -11.47 22.59 16.64
C ASN A 48 -12.92 22.98 17.03
N THR A 49 -13.27 22.78 18.30
CA THR A 49 -14.60 23.16 18.85
C THR A 49 -14.90 24.66 18.79
N GLN A 50 -13.90 25.50 18.60
CA GLN A 50 -14.01 26.96 18.44
C GLN A 50 -14.02 27.38 16.95
N HIS A 51 -14.16 26.42 16.02
CA HIS A 51 -14.09 26.62 14.57
C HIS A 51 -12.74 27.19 14.06
N LEU A 52 -11.68 27.07 14.84
CA LEU A 52 -10.34 27.46 14.41
C LEU A 52 -9.65 26.31 13.67
N PRO A 53 -8.92 26.60 12.60
CA PRO A 53 -8.19 25.58 11.85
C PRO A 53 -7.07 25.00 12.69
N MET A 54 -6.94 23.67 12.65
CA MET A 54 -5.87 22.93 13.35
C MET A 54 -5.32 21.82 12.46
N GLY A 55 -4.05 21.55 12.64
CA GLY A 55 -3.42 20.36 12.04
C GLY A 55 -3.71 19.12 12.89
N LEU A 56 -3.71 17.98 12.24
CA LEU A 56 -3.86 16.69 12.90
C LEU A 56 -2.98 15.63 12.24
N VAL A 57 -2.57 14.63 13.03
CA VAL A 57 -2.01 13.38 12.54
C VAL A 57 -3.06 12.30 12.75
N SER A 58 -3.39 11.61 11.68
CA SER A 58 -4.26 10.44 11.71
C SER A 58 -3.52 9.24 11.17
N GLN A 59 -4.17 8.08 11.17
CA GLN A 59 -3.57 6.85 10.67
C GLN A 59 -4.48 6.19 9.63
N ILE A 60 -3.87 5.53 8.66
CA ILE A 60 -4.55 4.65 7.70
C ILE A 60 -3.92 3.28 7.83
N VAL A 61 -4.74 2.26 7.79
CA VAL A 61 -4.32 0.86 7.70
C VAL A 61 -4.40 0.43 6.24
N ILE A 62 -3.32 -0.17 5.76
CA ILE A 62 -3.18 -0.72 4.42
C ILE A 62 -2.96 -2.22 4.54
N ASP A 63 -3.82 -3.00 3.89
CA ASP A 63 -3.61 -4.41 3.65
C ASP A 63 -3.33 -4.62 2.16
N LEU A 64 -2.19 -5.21 1.83
CA LEU A 64 -1.74 -5.44 0.46
C LEU A 64 -1.69 -6.94 0.17
N TYR A 65 -2.28 -7.33 -0.96
CA TYR A 65 -2.33 -8.71 -1.45
C TYR A 65 -1.74 -8.76 -2.86
N GLU A 66 -0.79 -9.66 -3.07
CA GLU A 66 -0.33 -9.97 -4.41
C GLU A 66 -1.31 -10.93 -5.09
N ARG A 67 -1.71 -10.61 -6.32
CA ARG A 67 -2.64 -11.41 -7.13
C ARG A 67 -1.91 -12.09 -8.27
N ARG A 68 -2.32 -13.32 -8.57
CA ARG A 68 -1.75 -14.11 -9.67
C ARG A 68 -2.56 -14.00 -10.96
N ASP A 69 -3.80 -13.51 -10.88
CA ASP A 69 -4.73 -13.43 -12.02
C ASP A 69 -4.44 -12.28 -12.99
N GLN A 70 -3.63 -11.30 -12.57
CA GLN A 70 -3.29 -10.09 -13.33
C GLN A 70 -4.51 -9.32 -13.88
N ASP A 71 -5.65 -9.41 -13.18
CA ASP A 71 -6.93 -8.81 -13.56
C ASP A 71 -7.05 -7.36 -13.09
N GLY A 72 -5.98 -6.58 -13.27
CA GLY A 72 -5.94 -5.16 -12.93
C GLY A 72 -5.72 -4.85 -11.45
N LEU A 73 -5.44 -3.59 -11.16
CA LEU A 73 -5.35 -3.06 -9.80
C LEU A 73 -6.73 -3.01 -9.15
N GLN A 74 -6.86 -3.62 -7.98
CA GLN A 74 -8.07 -3.50 -7.18
C GLN A 74 -7.79 -2.67 -5.93
N ILE A 75 -8.55 -1.60 -5.72
CA ILE A 75 -8.47 -0.78 -4.52
C ILE A 75 -9.83 -0.80 -3.82
N GLN A 76 -9.83 -1.28 -2.60
CA GLN A 76 -11.02 -1.42 -1.76
C GLN A 76 -10.92 -0.45 -0.59
N PHE A 77 -11.96 0.36 -0.39
CA PHE A 77 -12.05 1.29 0.70
C PHE A 77 -13.09 0.77 1.70
N HIS A 78 -12.67 0.46 2.91
CA HIS A 78 -13.60 0.14 3.98
C HIS A 78 -14.45 1.37 4.32
N THR A 79 -15.72 1.15 4.58
CA THR A 79 -16.69 2.21 4.90
C THR A 79 -16.91 2.36 6.41
N GLU A 80 -16.32 1.46 7.19
CA GLU A 80 -16.34 1.45 8.66
C GLU A 80 -14.97 1.05 9.20
N PRO A 81 -14.57 1.56 10.38
CA PRO A 81 -15.29 2.51 11.24
C PRO A 81 -15.33 3.94 10.72
N GLY A 82 -14.38 4.39 9.91
CA GLY A 82 -14.35 5.68 9.24
C GLY A 82 -14.46 5.55 7.72
N LYS A 83 -14.70 6.66 7.04
CA LYS A 83 -14.97 6.70 5.60
C LYS A 83 -13.93 7.52 4.85
N PHE A 84 -13.76 7.22 3.57
CA PHE A 84 -13.06 8.06 2.61
C PHE A 84 -14.07 8.74 1.70
N SER A 85 -13.97 10.05 1.53
CA SER A 85 -14.76 10.79 0.54
C SER A 85 -14.47 10.28 -0.89
N LEU A 86 -15.35 10.55 -1.83
CA LEU A 86 -15.12 10.19 -3.24
C LEU A 86 -13.83 10.83 -3.77
N PHE A 87 -13.56 12.08 -3.41
CA PHE A 87 -12.35 12.80 -3.82
C PHE A 87 -11.07 12.14 -3.29
N ALA A 88 -11.04 11.78 -2.00
CA ALA A 88 -9.91 11.06 -1.42
C ALA A 88 -9.69 9.69 -2.10
N ARG A 89 -10.76 8.94 -2.40
CA ARG A 89 -10.66 7.65 -3.09
C ARG A 89 -10.07 7.79 -4.49
N GLN A 90 -10.55 8.76 -5.27
CA GLN A 90 -10.06 9.03 -6.61
C GLN A 90 -8.58 9.43 -6.60
N SER A 91 -8.19 10.33 -5.71
CA SER A 91 -6.81 10.78 -5.58
C SER A 91 -5.86 9.63 -5.17
N ILE A 92 -6.25 8.80 -4.20
CA ILE A 92 -5.48 7.61 -3.81
C ILE A 92 -5.34 6.64 -4.97
N HIS A 93 -6.44 6.36 -5.69
CA HIS A 93 -6.41 5.45 -6.84
C HIS A 93 -5.44 5.95 -7.90
N GLN A 94 -5.53 7.21 -8.28
CA GLN A 94 -4.62 7.83 -9.25
C GLN A 94 -3.16 7.77 -8.78
N ALA A 95 -2.91 8.09 -7.51
CA ALA A 95 -1.57 8.09 -6.95
C ALA A 95 -0.92 6.68 -6.97
N ILE A 96 -1.65 5.63 -6.58
CA ILE A 96 -1.15 4.25 -6.62
C ILE A 96 -0.89 3.82 -8.07
N THR A 97 -1.83 4.12 -9.00
CA THR A 97 -1.69 3.79 -10.43
C THR A 97 -0.46 4.46 -11.05
N ARG A 98 -0.06 5.64 -10.58
CA ARG A 98 1.15 6.35 -11.04
C ARG A 98 2.43 5.86 -10.37
N ALA A 99 2.37 5.53 -9.08
CA ALA A 99 3.55 5.16 -8.30
C ALA A 99 4.07 3.74 -8.62
N LEU A 100 3.19 2.76 -8.85
CA LEU A 100 3.60 1.38 -9.15
C LEU A 100 4.47 1.28 -10.40
N PRO A 101 4.10 1.83 -11.57
CA PRO A 101 4.95 1.80 -12.76
C PRO A 101 6.26 2.57 -12.57
N ALA A 102 6.25 3.70 -11.85
CA ALA A 102 7.45 4.46 -11.54
C ALA A 102 8.47 3.65 -10.72
N ALA A 103 7.99 2.66 -9.97
CA ALA A 103 8.81 1.72 -9.21
C ALA A 103 9.12 0.42 -9.97
N ASN A 104 8.79 0.33 -11.27
CA ASN A 104 8.89 -0.89 -12.09
C ASN A 104 8.07 -2.07 -11.53
N LEU A 105 6.96 -1.79 -10.86
CA LEU A 105 6.05 -2.80 -10.33
C LEU A 105 4.84 -2.99 -11.26
N PRO A 106 4.37 -4.23 -11.46
CA PRO A 106 3.20 -4.49 -12.27
C PRO A 106 1.93 -3.93 -11.59
N VAL A 107 1.15 -3.14 -12.31
CA VAL A 107 -0.09 -2.55 -11.77
C VAL A 107 -1.17 -3.63 -11.57
N ALA A 108 -1.23 -4.61 -12.45
CA ALA A 108 -2.31 -5.60 -12.49
C ALA A 108 -2.26 -6.68 -11.38
N SER A 109 -1.20 -6.70 -10.57
CA SER A 109 -0.94 -7.81 -9.64
C SER A 109 -1.37 -7.52 -8.19
N TRP A 110 -2.03 -6.41 -7.90
CA TRP A 110 -2.25 -5.99 -6.52
C TRP A 110 -3.72 -5.76 -6.18
N THR A 111 -4.09 -6.19 -4.97
CA THR A 111 -5.29 -5.72 -4.26
C THR A 111 -4.83 -4.92 -3.05
N VAL A 112 -5.28 -3.67 -2.97
CA VAL A 112 -4.99 -2.74 -1.87
C VAL A 112 -6.29 -2.51 -1.10
N GLN A 113 -6.31 -2.84 0.19
CA GLN A 113 -7.42 -2.52 1.07
C GLN A 113 -7.03 -1.40 2.01
N LEU A 114 -7.88 -0.39 2.11
CA LEU A 114 -7.64 0.80 2.90
C LEU A 114 -8.72 0.95 3.97
N LYS A 115 -8.29 1.12 5.22
CA LYS A 115 -9.18 1.33 6.36
C LYS A 115 -8.80 2.61 7.09
N PHE A 116 -9.79 3.45 7.37
CA PHE A 116 -9.67 4.62 8.22
C PHE A 116 -10.25 4.28 9.61
N PRO A 117 -9.40 4.08 10.65
CA PRO A 117 -9.83 3.43 11.89
C PRO A 117 -10.53 4.37 12.90
N TYR A 118 -11.14 5.47 12.44
CA TYR A 118 -11.78 6.47 13.30
C TYR A 118 -13.29 6.52 13.04
N ALA A 119 -14.07 6.00 13.98
CA ALA A 119 -15.52 5.88 13.85
C ALA A 119 -16.21 7.24 13.67
N GLY A 120 -17.14 7.27 12.72
CA GLY A 120 -17.94 8.46 12.42
C GLY A 120 -17.20 9.58 11.66
N LEU A 121 -15.89 9.43 11.43
CA LEU A 121 -15.12 10.43 10.71
C LEU A 121 -15.04 10.11 9.20
N THR A 122 -14.93 11.16 8.41
CA THR A 122 -14.70 11.05 6.96
C THR A 122 -13.39 11.74 6.61
N MET A 123 -12.52 11.01 5.92
CA MET A 123 -11.29 11.54 5.37
C MET A 123 -11.60 12.28 4.06
N TYR A 124 -11.31 13.56 4.05
CA TYR A 124 -11.42 14.41 2.86
C TYR A 124 -10.03 14.78 2.34
N GLY A 125 -10.02 15.25 1.09
CA GLY A 125 -8.82 15.80 0.46
C GLY A 125 -7.91 14.76 -0.17
N GLU A 126 -6.97 15.26 -0.94
CA GLU A 126 -6.04 14.48 -1.76
C GLU A 126 -4.63 14.39 -1.17
N SER A 127 -4.32 15.24 -0.19
CA SER A 127 -2.98 15.47 0.33
C SER A 127 -2.31 14.25 0.99
N LEU A 128 -3.07 13.19 1.23
CA LEU A 128 -2.59 11.93 1.79
C LEU A 128 -2.16 10.92 0.69
N SER A 129 -2.53 11.18 -0.57
CA SER A 129 -2.43 10.18 -1.63
C SER A 129 -1.00 9.79 -1.97
N ALA A 130 -0.04 10.71 -1.91
CA ALA A 130 1.37 10.39 -2.11
C ALA A 130 1.93 9.48 -1.01
N MET A 131 1.58 9.74 0.27
CA MET A 131 2.00 8.88 1.39
C MET A 131 1.44 7.48 1.24
N VAL A 132 0.14 7.34 0.93
CA VAL A 132 -0.50 6.04 0.71
C VAL A 132 0.16 5.30 -0.46
N ALA A 133 0.34 5.95 -1.60
CA ALA A 133 0.88 5.31 -2.80
C ALA A 133 2.33 4.84 -2.60
N LEU A 134 3.19 5.66 -2.02
CA LEU A 134 4.58 5.28 -1.75
C LEU A 134 4.69 4.20 -0.66
N SER A 135 3.76 4.17 0.29
CA SER A 135 3.66 3.07 1.26
C SER A 135 3.27 1.74 0.60
N VAL A 136 2.32 1.76 -0.35
CA VAL A 136 1.97 0.58 -1.15
C VAL A 136 3.18 0.08 -1.95
N VAL A 137 3.94 0.98 -2.57
CA VAL A 137 5.19 0.62 -3.27
C VAL A 137 6.20 -0.01 -2.32
N ALA A 138 6.42 0.57 -1.14
CA ALA A 138 7.34 0.04 -0.13
C ALA A 138 6.92 -1.37 0.32
N MET A 139 5.63 -1.57 0.59
CA MET A 139 5.08 -2.89 0.93
C MET A 139 5.30 -3.91 -0.20
N ALA A 140 5.01 -3.54 -1.44
CA ALA A 140 5.17 -4.41 -2.61
C ALA A 140 6.64 -4.82 -2.86
N LYS A 141 7.59 -3.95 -2.48
CA LYS A 141 9.04 -4.22 -2.56
C LYS A 141 9.59 -4.92 -1.32
N GLY A 142 8.79 -5.04 -0.24
CA GLY A 142 9.27 -5.57 1.05
C GLY A 142 10.25 -4.62 1.77
N GLU A 143 10.18 -3.31 1.47
CA GLU A 143 11.05 -2.29 2.04
C GLU A 143 10.36 -1.57 3.21
N PRO A 144 10.99 -1.44 4.39
CA PRO A 144 10.36 -0.79 5.53
C PRO A 144 10.30 0.74 5.34
N LEU A 145 9.27 1.36 5.89
CA LEU A 145 9.25 2.80 6.10
C LEU A 145 10.11 3.14 7.33
N LEU A 146 10.90 4.21 7.23
CA LEU A 146 11.71 4.70 8.34
C LEU A 146 10.82 5.39 9.38
N GLU A 147 11.03 5.04 10.64
CA GLU A 147 10.27 5.57 11.77
C GLU A 147 10.42 7.10 11.92
N GLY A 148 9.41 7.73 12.48
CA GLY A 148 9.41 9.17 12.71
C GLY A 148 9.37 10.02 11.44
N ARG A 149 8.99 9.44 10.29
CA ARG A 149 8.89 10.13 9.00
C ARG A 149 7.46 10.08 8.45
N THR A 150 7.07 11.16 7.81
CA THR A 150 5.77 11.23 7.11
C THR A 150 5.87 12.18 5.91
N LEU A 151 4.88 12.10 5.02
CA LEU A 151 4.79 12.88 3.79
C LEU A 151 3.38 13.45 3.66
N THR A 152 3.27 14.70 3.22
CA THR A 152 2.02 15.24 2.68
C THR A 152 2.22 15.67 1.24
N GLY A 153 1.31 15.31 0.36
CA GLY A 153 1.40 15.63 -1.07
C GLY A 153 0.43 14.80 -1.90
N THR A 154 0.24 15.22 -3.14
CA THR A 154 -0.40 14.44 -4.21
C THR A 154 0.66 13.88 -5.14
N ILE A 155 0.25 13.05 -6.11
CA ILE A 155 1.11 12.63 -7.22
C ILE A 155 0.51 13.17 -8.52
N THR A 156 1.25 14.07 -9.17
CA THR A 156 0.84 14.66 -10.46
C THR A 156 1.00 13.67 -11.62
N ASP A 157 0.41 13.98 -12.77
CA ASP A 157 0.55 13.17 -14.00
C ASP A 157 1.99 13.04 -14.47
N GLN A 158 2.83 14.01 -14.09
CA GLN A 158 4.26 14.03 -14.43
C GLN A 158 5.14 13.26 -13.42
N GLY A 159 4.53 12.59 -12.42
CA GLY A 159 5.27 11.88 -11.38
C GLY A 159 5.96 12.80 -10.38
N HIS A 160 5.47 14.01 -10.18
CA HIS A 160 5.95 14.94 -9.17
C HIS A 160 5.05 14.89 -7.92
N ILE A 161 5.62 15.31 -6.79
CA ILE A 161 4.85 15.57 -5.58
C ILE A 161 4.15 16.91 -5.73
N GLY A 162 2.82 16.89 -5.78
CA GLY A 162 1.98 18.07 -6.02
C GLY A 162 1.65 18.82 -4.74
N ALA A 163 1.39 20.12 -4.91
CA ALA A 163 1.07 21.05 -3.85
C ALA A 163 -0.18 20.64 -3.05
N VAL A 164 -0.23 21.05 -1.79
CA VAL A 164 -1.34 20.80 -0.86
C VAL A 164 -1.48 21.97 0.10
N GLY A 165 -2.68 22.23 0.56
CA GLY A 165 -2.96 23.31 1.50
C GLY A 165 -2.69 22.94 2.97
N GLY A 166 -2.59 23.96 3.81
CA GLY A 166 -2.47 23.85 5.26
C GLY A 166 -1.12 23.34 5.73
N LEU A 167 -0.03 23.59 5.00
CA LEU A 167 1.31 23.06 5.31
C LEU A 167 1.77 23.42 6.71
N GLN A 168 1.66 24.68 7.14
CA GLN A 168 2.06 25.11 8.47
C GLN A 168 1.34 24.33 9.57
N LEU A 169 0.03 24.10 9.43
CA LEU A 169 -0.75 23.35 10.41
C LEU A 169 -0.35 21.88 10.46
N LYS A 170 -0.11 21.27 9.31
CA LYS A 170 0.36 19.87 9.20
C LYS A 170 1.75 19.67 9.79
N ILE A 171 2.67 20.61 9.53
CA ILE A 171 4.01 20.61 10.09
C ILE A 171 3.97 20.72 11.61
N LEU A 172 3.15 21.63 12.16
CA LEU A 172 2.98 21.77 13.61
C LEU A 172 2.36 20.52 14.24
N ALA A 173 1.37 19.90 13.58
CA ALA A 173 0.79 18.66 14.07
C ALA A 173 1.80 17.53 14.12
N ALA A 174 2.62 17.38 13.09
CA ALA A 174 3.71 16.39 13.07
C ALA A 174 4.75 16.66 14.16
N TYR A 175 5.10 17.92 14.38
CA TYR A 175 6.01 18.32 15.46
C TYR A 175 5.48 17.91 16.83
N HIS A 176 4.21 18.19 17.13
CA HIS A 176 3.58 17.82 18.40
C HIS A 176 3.44 16.31 18.59
N GLN A 177 3.47 15.54 17.52
CA GLN A 177 3.50 14.07 17.55
C GLN A 177 4.92 13.48 17.43
N HIS A 178 5.95 14.32 17.64
CA HIS A 178 7.37 13.95 17.71
C HIS A 178 7.92 13.31 16.43
N PHE A 179 7.38 13.67 15.27
CA PHE A 179 8.01 13.26 14.01
C PHE A 179 9.40 13.90 13.88
N GLN A 180 10.36 13.11 13.42
CA GLN A 180 11.73 13.58 13.20
C GLN A 180 11.83 14.31 11.84
N ARG A 181 11.06 13.87 10.86
CA ARG A 181 11.10 14.44 9.52
C ARG A 181 9.74 14.43 8.84
N VAL A 182 9.40 15.55 8.23
CA VAL A 182 8.21 15.71 7.39
C VAL A 182 8.64 16.06 5.98
N PHE A 183 8.16 15.31 5.00
CA PHE A 183 8.34 15.64 3.59
C PHE A 183 7.13 16.43 3.10
N VAL A 184 7.40 17.52 2.40
CA VAL A 184 6.40 18.44 1.86
C VAL A 184 6.67 18.67 0.38
N PRO A 185 5.66 19.06 -0.45
CA PRO A 185 5.92 19.44 -1.82
C PRO A 185 6.93 20.58 -1.92
N SER A 186 7.82 20.53 -2.91
CA SER A 186 8.72 21.64 -3.21
C SER A 186 8.00 22.84 -3.83
N VAL A 187 6.85 22.60 -4.45
CA VAL A 187 5.91 23.63 -4.92
C VAL A 187 4.79 23.70 -3.91
N TYR A 188 4.59 24.84 -3.29
CA TYR A 188 3.52 25.08 -2.31
C TYR A 188 2.52 26.09 -2.85
N ASP A 189 1.34 26.11 -2.25
CA ASP A 189 0.30 27.08 -2.55
C ASP A 189 0.70 28.42 -1.91
N GLU A 190 0.79 29.47 -2.71
CA GLU A 190 1.14 30.83 -2.24
C GLU A 190 0.15 31.35 -1.19
N THR A 191 -1.07 30.82 -1.17
CA THR A 191 -2.09 31.18 -0.17
C THR A 191 -1.80 30.63 1.23
N ASP A 192 -0.96 29.58 1.34
CA ASP A 192 -0.58 28.99 2.63
C ASP A 192 0.47 29.84 3.40
N GLY A 193 1.07 30.84 2.75
CA GLY A 193 2.15 31.64 3.33
C GLY A 193 3.43 30.82 3.58
N ASP A 194 4.43 31.48 4.16
CA ASP A 194 5.69 30.84 4.53
C ASP A 194 5.51 29.94 5.76
N TRP A 195 5.85 28.66 5.61
CA TRP A 195 5.89 27.75 6.74
C TRP A 195 7.23 27.84 7.48
N ARG A 196 7.20 27.64 8.80
CA ARG A 196 8.39 27.67 9.65
C ARG A 196 8.76 26.24 10.07
N THR A 197 10.05 25.93 10.02
CA THR A 197 10.56 24.65 10.52
C THR A 197 10.65 24.70 12.04
N PRO A 198 9.96 23.83 12.79
CA PRO A 198 10.10 23.71 14.23
C PRO A 198 11.51 23.26 14.64
N PHE A 199 11.91 23.59 15.87
CA PHE A 199 13.19 23.15 16.42
C PHE A 199 13.23 21.62 16.57
N LEU A 200 14.33 21.00 16.24
CA LEU A 200 14.57 19.54 16.30
C LEU A 200 13.72 18.68 15.34
N MET A 201 12.97 19.26 14.41
CA MET A 201 12.31 18.52 13.35
C MET A 201 12.84 18.98 11.99
N HIS A 202 13.00 18.05 11.04
CA HIS A 202 13.39 18.38 9.68
C HIS A 202 12.16 18.47 8.78
N VAL A 203 11.95 19.62 8.13
CA VAL A 203 11.01 19.76 7.03
C VAL A 203 11.80 19.71 5.73
N SER A 204 11.50 18.75 4.89
CA SER A 204 12.26 18.45 3.68
C SER A 204 11.37 18.61 2.44
N PRO A 205 11.53 19.69 1.66
CA PRO A 205 10.83 19.81 0.38
C PRO A 205 11.29 18.71 -0.57
N VAL A 206 10.32 18.08 -1.25
CA VAL A 206 10.55 17.04 -2.25
C VAL A 206 9.75 17.36 -3.51
N ARG A 207 10.35 17.11 -4.66
CA ARG A 207 9.74 17.38 -5.96
C ARG A 207 9.28 16.11 -6.66
N THR A 208 10.06 15.06 -6.57
CA THR A 208 9.86 13.83 -7.33
C THR A 208 9.45 12.67 -6.44
N LEU A 209 8.83 11.65 -7.04
CA LEU A 209 8.53 10.37 -6.36
C LEU A 209 9.80 9.72 -5.82
N GLU A 210 10.90 9.78 -6.57
CA GLU A 210 12.20 9.22 -6.17
C GLU A 210 12.73 9.88 -4.89
N GLU A 211 12.70 11.23 -4.81
CA GLU A 211 13.12 11.97 -3.61
C GLU A 211 12.25 11.63 -2.40
N ALA A 212 10.92 11.61 -2.59
CA ALA A 212 9.97 11.30 -1.53
C ALA A 212 10.12 9.85 -1.04
N TYR A 213 10.24 8.89 -1.95
CA TYR A 213 10.43 7.48 -1.62
C TYR A 213 11.73 7.23 -0.86
N ARG A 214 12.84 7.77 -1.37
CA ARG A 214 14.14 7.70 -0.68
C ARG A 214 14.07 8.35 0.70
N GLY A 215 13.34 9.45 0.81
CA GLY A 215 13.10 10.11 2.07
C GLY A 215 12.37 9.22 3.07
N LEU A 216 11.35 8.49 2.63
CA LEU A 216 10.52 7.64 3.49
C LEU A 216 11.19 6.30 3.84
N THR A 217 11.93 5.70 2.90
CA THR A 217 12.45 4.32 3.05
C THR A 217 13.98 4.25 3.19
N GLY A 218 14.70 5.28 2.75
CA GLY A 218 16.16 5.23 2.56
C GLY A 218 16.59 4.48 1.29
N GLN A 219 15.66 3.90 0.53
CA GLN A 219 15.91 3.08 -0.65
C GLN A 219 15.60 3.84 -1.95
N GLN A 220 16.01 3.29 -3.08
CA GLN A 220 15.67 3.85 -4.39
C GLN A 220 14.30 3.35 -4.87
N LEU A 221 13.51 4.23 -5.48
CA LEU A 221 12.18 3.91 -6.00
C LEU A 221 12.27 2.85 -7.11
N SER A 222 13.16 3.07 -8.08
CA SER A 222 13.47 2.10 -9.13
C SER A 222 14.94 1.69 -9.05
N ALA A 223 15.25 0.41 -9.27
CA ALA A 223 16.62 0.02 -9.50
C ALA A 223 17.14 0.77 -10.74
N ARG A 224 18.33 1.40 -10.65
CA ARG A 224 18.97 1.93 -11.85
C ARG A 224 19.22 0.76 -12.81
N PRO A 225 18.92 0.92 -14.10
CA PRO A 225 19.27 -0.08 -15.10
C PRO A 225 20.75 -0.36 -15.16
#